data_90a6900ea52b1fc4a4a2bae26c297a09
#
_entry.id   90a6900ea52b1fc4a4a2bae26c297a09
#
_cell.length_a   1.000
_cell.length_b   1.000
_cell.length_c   1.000
_cell.angle_alpha   90.00
_cell.angle_beta   90.00
_cell.angle_gamma   90.00
#
_symmetry.space_group_name_H-M   'P 1'
#
loop_
_entity.id
_entity.type
_entity.pdbx_description
1 polymer ?
#
loop_
_entity_poly.entity_id
_entity_poly.type
_entity_poly.pdbx_seq_one_letter_code
_entity_poly.pdbx_strand_id
1 'polypeptide(L)'
;GDNVFTEFKGAFTEQYVLQQLLALGLKPYYWSNTKTPSEIDFIIQDSQRVIPVEVKAEENVRAKSLAQFIKDNPGLKGLRISMKGYVDQEWMENIPLIAIGTYFER
;
A
#
# COMPACT_ATOMS: atom_id res chain seq x y z
N GLY A 1 21.69 4.69 14.15
CA GLY A 1 21.71 5.67 13.10
C GLY A 1 20.35 5.87 12.46
N ASP A 2 20.32 6.78 11.54
CA ASP A 2 19.07 7.17 10.88
C ASP A 2 18.41 6.01 10.13
N ASN A 3 19.23 5.08 9.60
CA ASN A 3 18.69 3.96 8.84
C ASN A 3 17.89 3.00 9.71
N VAL A 4 18.39 2.74 10.93
CA VAL A 4 17.68 1.86 11.87
C VAL A 4 16.33 2.47 12.26
N PHE A 5 16.31 3.76 12.54
CA PHE A 5 15.08 4.45 12.88
C PHE A 5 14.08 4.44 11.71
N THR A 6 14.56 4.66 10.51
CA THR A 6 13.72 4.66 9.31
C THR A 6 13.11 3.29 9.07
N GLU A 7 13.90 2.23 9.23
CA GLU A 7 13.39 0.86 9.08
C GLU A 7 12.35 0.53 10.14
N PHE A 8 12.60 0.93 11.38
CA PHE A 8 11.66 0.72 12.48
C PHE A 8 10.33 1.45 12.19
N LYS A 9 10.43 2.69 11.76
CA LYS A 9 9.24 3.49 11.43
C LYS A 9 8.46 2.85 10.29
N GLY A 10 9.15 2.35 9.27
CA GLY A 10 8.50 1.68 8.14
C GLY A 10 7.77 0.43 8.58
N ALA A 11 8.43 -0.42 9.35
CA ALA A 11 7.83 -1.65 9.84
C ALA A 11 6.62 -1.38 10.74
N PHE A 12 6.72 -0.37 11.59
CA PHE A 12 5.64 0.01 12.50
C PHE A 12 4.43 0.51 11.71
N THR A 13 4.67 1.34 10.71
CA THR A 13 3.61 1.89 9.86
C THR A 13 2.91 0.77 9.09
N GLU A 14 3.66 -0.16 8.54
CA GLU A 14 3.10 -1.31 7.84
C GLU A 14 2.24 -2.15 8.77
N GLN A 15 2.70 -2.40 10.00
CA GLN A 15 1.92 -3.12 11.00
C GLN A 15 0.62 -2.39 11.36
N TYR A 16 0.69 -1.08 11.48
CA TYR A 16 -0.50 -0.27 11.74
C TYR A 16 -1.54 -0.46 10.62
N VAL A 17 -1.08 -0.36 9.37
CA VAL A 17 -1.97 -0.54 8.22
C VAL A 17 -2.57 -1.94 8.22
N LEU A 18 -1.75 -2.96 8.44
CA LEU A 18 -2.21 -4.35 8.50
C LEU A 18 -3.31 -4.52 9.54
N GLN A 19 -3.11 -3.98 10.74
CA GLN A 19 -4.10 -4.08 11.81
C GLN A 19 -5.40 -3.39 11.44
N GLN A 20 -5.33 -2.24 10.79
CA GLN A 20 -6.53 -1.54 10.34
C GLN A 20 -7.29 -2.34 9.30
N LEU A 21 -6.60 -2.93 8.35
CA LEU A 21 -7.24 -3.74 7.31
C LEU A 21 -7.91 -4.96 7.89
N LEU A 22 -7.24 -5.65 8.81
CA LEU A 22 -7.82 -6.81 9.48
C LEU A 22 -9.05 -6.44 10.31
N ALA A 23 -9.00 -5.30 11.00
CA ALA A 23 -10.14 -4.82 11.80
C ALA A 23 -11.37 -4.52 10.92
N LEU A 24 -11.16 -4.17 9.66
CA LEU A 24 -12.23 -3.94 8.70
C LEU A 24 -12.74 -5.24 8.06
N GLY A 25 -12.19 -6.38 8.44
CA GLY A 25 -12.60 -7.66 7.87
C GLY A 25 -11.99 -7.98 6.53
N LEU A 26 -11.00 -7.20 6.11
CA LEU A 26 -10.30 -7.43 4.85
C LEU A 26 -9.21 -8.47 5.04
N LYS A 27 -8.84 -9.14 3.96
CA LYS A 27 -7.77 -10.14 3.98
C LYS A 27 -6.60 -9.64 3.15
N PRO A 28 -5.57 -9.08 3.78
CA PRO A 28 -4.35 -8.73 3.06
C PRO A 28 -3.50 -9.97 2.83
N TYR A 29 -2.96 -10.09 1.63
CA TYR A 29 -2.04 -11.14 1.25
C TYR A 29 -0.69 -10.52 0.95
N TYR A 30 0.38 -11.14 1.42
CA TYR A 30 1.72 -10.73 1.06
C TYR A 30 2.02 -11.16 -0.37
N TRP A 31 2.72 -10.32 -1.08
CA TRP A 31 3.15 -10.63 -2.43
C TRP A 31 4.66 -10.50 -2.53
N SER A 32 5.30 -11.53 -3.05
CA SER A 32 6.71 -11.45 -3.40
C SER A 32 6.92 -12.14 -4.74
N ASN A 33 7.77 -11.54 -5.56
CA ASN A 33 8.13 -12.11 -6.84
C ASN A 33 9.65 -12.22 -6.89
N THR A 34 10.14 -13.44 -6.87
CA THR A 34 11.58 -13.68 -6.87
C THR A 34 12.24 -13.41 -8.22
N LYS A 35 11.45 -13.29 -9.29
CA LYS A 35 11.96 -13.04 -10.63
C LYS A 35 12.15 -11.57 -10.95
N THR A 36 11.41 -10.68 -10.30
CA THR A 36 11.51 -9.26 -10.50
C THR A 36 11.58 -8.57 -9.15
N PRO A 37 12.32 -7.46 -9.03
CA PRO A 37 12.46 -6.76 -7.75
C PRO A 37 11.26 -5.88 -7.41
N SER A 38 10.17 -5.96 -8.12
CA SER A 38 9.00 -5.17 -7.79
C SER A 38 8.27 -5.79 -6.60
N GLU A 39 8.38 -5.14 -5.46
CA GLU A 39 7.72 -5.56 -4.24
C GLU A 39 6.59 -4.60 -3.92
N ILE A 40 5.45 -5.18 -3.57
CA ILE A 40 4.35 -4.45 -2.97
C ILE A 40 4.08 -5.06 -1.61
N ASP A 41 3.56 -4.27 -0.69
CA ASP A 41 3.40 -4.76 0.68
C ASP A 41 2.27 -5.78 0.79
N PHE A 42 1.12 -5.48 0.22
CA PHE A 42 -0.05 -6.36 0.30
C PHE A 42 -0.83 -6.35 -0.99
N ILE A 43 -1.59 -7.43 -1.18
CA ILE A 43 -2.70 -7.45 -2.12
C ILE A 43 -3.96 -7.64 -1.29
N ILE A 44 -4.96 -6.78 -1.51
CA ILE A 44 -6.24 -6.86 -0.83
C ILE A 44 -7.30 -7.29 -1.84
N GLN A 45 -8.16 -8.20 -1.42
CA GLN A 45 -9.37 -8.49 -2.15
C GLN A 45 -10.53 -7.83 -1.42
N ASP A 46 -11.17 -6.88 -2.08
CA ASP A 46 -12.32 -6.14 -1.55
C ASP A 46 -13.49 -6.35 -2.50
N SER A 47 -14.45 -7.17 -2.09
CA SER A 47 -15.55 -7.61 -2.95
C SER A 47 -14.99 -8.27 -4.21
N GLN A 48 -15.14 -7.62 -5.36
CA GLN A 48 -14.66 -8.14 -6.64
C GLN A 48 -13.40 -7.46 -7.13
N ARG A 49 -12.83 -6.58 -6.30
CA ARG A 49 -11.63 -5.85 -6.69
C ARG A 49 -10.39 -6.47 -6.05
N VAL A 50 -9.33 -6.50 -6.82
CA VAL A 50 -7.99 -6.84 -6.35
C VAL A 50 -7.18 -5.56 -6.31
N ILE A 51 -6.67 -5.23 -5.14
CA ILE A 51 -6.00 -3.94 -4.91
C ILE A 51 -4.58 -4.20 -4.42
N PRO A 52 -3.57 -3.92 -5.25
CA PRO A 52 -2.18 -3.95 -4.78
C PRO A 52 -1.91 -2.70 -3.92
N VAL A 53 -1.31 -2.91 -2.76
CA VAL A 53 -1.13 -1.87 -1.75
C VAL A 53 0.35 -1.71 -1.43
N GLU A 54 0.80 -0.46 -1.42
CA GLU A 54 2.12 -0.07 -0.96
C GLU A 54 1.98 0.91 0.19
N VAL A 55 2.71 0.66 1.28
CA VAL A 55 2.72 1.50 2.46
C VAL A 55 4.03 2.28 2.48
N LYS A 56 3.94 3.60 2.66
CA LYS A 56 5.11 4.47 2.74
C LYS A 56 5.05 5.31 3.99
N ALA A 57 6.02 5.12 4.87
CA ALA A 57 6.12 5.87 6.12
C ALA A 57 6.85 7.19 5.98
N GLU A 58 7.58 7.38 4.89
CA GLU A 58 8.41 8.57 4.67
C GLU A 58 7.64 9.66 3.95
N GLU A 59 8.10 10.91 4.12
CA GLU A 59 7.47 12.05 3.47
C GLU A 59 7.71 12.07 1.97
N ASN A 60 8.90 11.68 1.55
CA ASN A 60 9.24 11.63 0.13
C ASN A 60 8.83 10.30 -0.44
N VAL A 61 7.59 10.22 -0.92
CA VAL A 61 7.01 8.97 -1.38
C VAL A 61 7.19 8.83 -2.88
N ARG A 62 7.82 7.74 -3.27
CA ARG A 62 7.89 7.31 -4.66
C ARG A 62 7.35 5.90 -4.72
N ALA A 63 6.42 5.66 -5.63
CA ALA A 63 5.77 4.37 -5.74
C ALA A 63 6.34 3.58 -6.91
N LYS A 64 7.67 3.40 -6.93
CA LYS A 64 8.35 2.71 -8.03
C LYS A 64 7.93 1.26 -8.15
N SER A 65 7.88 0.55 -7.03
CA SER A 65 7.48 -0.85 -7.04
C SER A 65 6.02 -1.01 -7.40
N LEU A 66 5.17 -0.14 -6.87
CA LEU A 66 3.74 -0.15 -7.22
C LEU A 66 3.55 0.18 -8.69
N ALA A 67 4.24 1.19 -9.20
CA ALA A 67 4.15 1.55 -10.61
C ALA A 67 4.54 0.38 -11.52
N GLN A 68 5.63 -0.32 -11.17
CA GLN A 68 6.07 -1.48 -11.95
C GLN A 68 5.05 -2.60 -11.87
N PHE A 69 4.48 -2.84 -10.70
CA PHE A 69 3.48 -3.89 -10.53
C PHE A 69 2.24 -3.61 -11.39
N ILE A 70 1.77 -2.36 -11.41
CA ILE A 70 0.60 -1.99 -12.21
C ILE A 70 0.91 -2.09 -13.70
N LYS A 71 2.13 -1.73 -14.10
CA LYS A 71 2.56 -1.86 -15.49
C LYS A 71 2.57 -3.31 -15.92
N ASP A 72 3.00 -4.22 -15.04
CA ASP A 72 3.05 -5.66 -15.33
C ASP A 72 1.68 -6.32 -15.22
N ASN A 73 0.71 -5.66 -14.57
CA ASN A 73 -0.63 -6.20 -14.35
C ASN A 73 -1.67 -5.17 -14.77
N PRO A 74 -1.81 -4.93 -16.08
CA PRO A 74 -2.76 -3.94 -16.58
C PRO A 74 -4.18 -4.31 -16.19
N GLY A 75 -4.97 -3.29 -15.90
CA GLY A 75 -6.34 -3.47 -15.43
C GLY A 75 -6.49 -3.33 -13.92
N LEU A 76 -5.39 -3.35 -13.17
CA LEU A 76 -5.41 -3.08 -11.75
C LEU A 76 -5.09 -1.62 -11.48
N LYS A 77 -5.63 -1.10 -10.39
CA LYS A 77 -5.31 0.23 -9.90
C LYS A 77 -4.67 0.10 -8.53
N GLY A 78 -3.51 0.73 -8.35
CA GLY A 78 -2.78 0.62 -7.10
C GLY A 78 -3.32 1.52 -6.01
N LEU A 79 -3.01 1.17 -4.76
CA LEU A 79 -3.32 2.00 -3.60
C LEU A 79 -2.04 2.21 -2.81
N ARG A 80 -1.66 3.46 -2.64
CA ARG A 80 -0.55 3.82 -1.76
C ARG A 80 -1.13 4.44 -0.51
N ILE A 81 -0.71 3.92 0.65
CA ILE A 81 -1.11 4.44 1.95
C ILE A 81 0.12 5.10 2.55
N SER A 82 0.02 6.39 2.85
CA SER A 82 1.17 7.17 3.29
C SER A 82 0.75 8.30 4.22
N MET A 83 1.70 9.12 4.59
CA MET A 83 1.43 10.34 5.38
C MET A 83 0.91 11.48 4.50
N LYS A 84 0.99 11.33 3.18
CA LYS A 84 0.50 12.34 2.25
C LYS A 84 -1.02 12.33 2.18
N GLY A 85 -1.59 13.47 1.78
CA GLY A 85 -3.03 13.58 1.58
C GLY A 85 -3.52 12.80 0.37
N TYR A 86 -4.82 12.86 0.16
CA TYR A 86 -5.46 12.13 -0.94
C TYR A 86 -4.99 12.65 -2.30
N VAL A 87 -4.62 11.70 -3.15
CA VAL A 87 -4.25 11.97 -4.55
C VAL A 87 -4.85 10.85 -5.39
N ASP A 88 -5.47 11.20 -6.49
CA ASP A 88 -5.99 10.22 -7.46
C ASP A 88 -5.28 10.42 -8.78
N GLN A 89 -4.51 9.43 -9.18
CA GLN A 89 -3.92 9.32 -10.50
C GLN A 89 -4.59 8.16 -11.23
N GLU A 90 -4.43 8.11 -12.56
CA GLU A 90 -5.10 7.06 -13.34
C GLU A 90 -4.77 5.65 -12.84
N TRP A 91 -3.50 5.42 -12.51
CA TRP A 91 -3.00 4.08 -12.19
C TRP A 91 -2.95 3.81 -10.69
N MET A 92 -3.10 4.83 -9.85
CA MET A 92 -3.06 4.64 -8.40
C MET A 92 -3.80 5.75 -7.68
N GLU A 93 -4.20 5.46 -6.45
CA GLU A 93 -4.66 6.45 -5.48
C GLU A 93 -3.69 6.46 -4.31
N ASN A 94 -3.49 7.64 -3.71
CA ASN A 94 -2.85 7.75 -2.41
C ASN A 94 -3.88 8.15 -1.38
N ILE A 95 -3.91 7.45 -0.25
CA ILE A 95 -4.74 7.86 0.88
C ILE A 95 -3.86 8.04 2.12
N PRO A 96 -4.21 9.00 2.99
CA PRO A 96 -3.50 9.13 4.25
C PRO A 96 -3.86 7.97 5.20
N LEU A 97 -2.95 7.66 6.10
CA LEU A 97 -3.13 6.57 7.07
C LEU A 97 -4.47 6.68 7.81
N ILE A 98 -4.87 7.90 8.19
CA ILE A 98 -6.09 8.11 8.96
C ILE A 98 -7.36 7.85 8.16
N ALA A 99 -7.26 7.73 6.85
CA ALA A 99 -8.42 7.56 5.98
C ALA A 99 -8.71 6.10 5.61
N ILE A 100 -7.95 5.15 6.16
CA ILE A 100 -8.12 3.74 5.79
C ILE A 100 -9.54 3.28 6.06
N GLY A 101 -10.06 3.55 7.25
CA GLY A 101 -11.43 3.14 7.60
C GLY A 101 -12.48 3.73 6.66
N THR A 102 -12.41 5.03 6.45
CA THR A 102 -13.36 5.72 5.57
C THR A 102 -13.28 5.20 4.14
N TYR A 103 -12.08 4.95 3.66
CA TYR A 103 -11.88 4.49 2.29
C TYR A 103 -12.55 3.14 2.04
N PHE A 104 -12.41 2.20 2.97
CA PHE A 104 -12.91 0.85 2.79
C PHE A 104 -14.33 0.62 3.31
N GLU A 105 -14.92 1.59 3.99
CA GLU A 105 -16.30 1.49 4.48
C GLU A 105 -17.36 1.84 3.45
N ARG A 106 -16.98 2.38 2.32
CA ARG A 106 -17.92 2.81 1.30
C ARG A 106 -18.54 1.65 0.50
#